data_288eb1641b6a9ec95629619273d45481
#
_entry.id   288eb1641b6a9ec95629619273d45481
#
_cell.length_a   1.000
_cell.length_b   1.000
_cell.length_c   1.000
_cell.angle_alpha   90.00
_cell.angle_beta   90.00
_cell.angle_gamma   90.00
#
_symmetry.space_group_name_H-M   'P 1'
#
loop_
_entity.id
_entity.type
_entity.pdbx_description
1 polymer ?
#
loop_
_entity_poly.entity_id
_entity_poly.type
_entity_poly.pdbx_seq_one_letter_code
_entity_poly.pdbx_strand_id
1 'polypeptide(L)'
;MSLKWISTDSIIYSELKVKHLTPSIKVAGFDLDHTLIKPIGKRIHPKDKNDYEYVFENVKSKMLELHNQGFNILIFSNQTDLNSKPEKKEIVLSRIIRLFKEVFDNQNIPVQFFISV
;
A
#
# COMPACT_ATOMS: atom_id res chain seq x y z
N MET A 1 7.36 4.71 -12.74
CA MET A 1 5.93 4.37 -12.83
C MET A 1 5.18 5.11 -11.73
N SER A 2 3.98 5.55 -11.96
CA SER A 2 3.16 6.25 -10.96
C SER A 2 1.88 5.45 -10.70
N LEU A 3 1.33 5.60 -9.48
CA LEU A 3 0.04 5.04 -9.14
C LEU A 3 -1.06 5.93 -9.73
N LYS A 4 -2.07 5.29 -10.28
CA LYS A 4 -3.28 5.96 -10.74
C LYS A 4 -4.42 5.55 -9.81
N TRP A 5 -5.05 6.56 -9.17
CA TRP A 5 -6.10 6.34 -8.19
C TRP A 5 -7.49 6.46 -8.81
N ILE A 6 -8.38 5.58 -8.38
CA ILE A 6 -9.79 5.60 -8.74
C ILE A 6 -10.58 5.67 -7.43
N SER A 7 -11.54 6.59 -7.36
CA SER A 7 -12.34 6.80 -6.15
C SER A 7 -13.81 6.53 -6.40
N THR A 8 -14.44 5.86 -5.45
CA THR A 8 -15.89 5.72 -5.33
C THR A 8 -16.32 6.29 -3.98
N ASP A 9 -17.60 6.22 -3.64
CA ASP A 9 -18.13 6.75 -2.36
C ASP A 9 -17.53 6.03 -1.14
N SER A 10 -17.12 4.78 -1.28
CA SER A 10 -16.70 3.94 -0.17
C SER A 10 -15.28 3.43 -0.26
N ILE A 11 -14.61 3.58 -1.42
CA ILE A 11 -13.28 3.03 -1.61
C ILE A 11 -12.43 3.88 -2.55
N ILE A 12 -11.14 3.96 -2.25
CA ILE A 12 -10.12 4.49 -3.16
C ILE A 12 -9.19 3.32 -3.48
N TYR A 13 -8.95 3.08 -4.75
CA TYR A 13 -8.05 1.99 -5.13
C TYR A 13 -7.12 2.41 -6.26
N SER A 14 -5.96 1.73 -6.36
CA SER A 14 -5.01 1.95 -7.43
C SER A 14 -5.36 1.08 -8.64
N GLU A 15 -5.24 1.66 -9.84
CA GLU A 15 -5.44 0.92 -11.09
C GLU A 15 -4.30 -0.06 -11.30
N LEU A 16 -4.63 -1.29 -11.68
CA LEU A 16 -3.66 -2.31 -12.03
C LEU A 16 -3.72 -2.56 -13.53
N LYS A 17 -2.60 -2.35 -14.22
CA LYS A 17 -2.51 -2.63 -15.64
C LYS A 17 -2.42 -4.13 -15.86
N VAL A 18 -3.28 -4.67 -16.73
CA VAL A 18 -3.37 -6.12 -17.02
C VAL A 18 -2.02 -6.71 -17.40
N LYS A 19 -1.22 -5.99 -18.18
CA LYS A 19 0.12 -6.45 -18.61
C LYS A 19 1.10 -6.67 -17.46
N HIS A 20 0.82 -6.15 -16.26
CA HIS A 20 1.65 -6.30 -15.08
C HIS A 20 1.21 -7.44 -14.16
N LEU A 21 0.06 -8.04 -14.45
CA LEU A 21 -0.43 -9.19 -13.67
C LEU A 21 0.41 -10.43 -13.98
N THR A 22 0.68 -11.21 -12.95
CA THR A 22 1.21 -12.55 -13.14
C THR A 22 0.08 -13.44 -13.68
N PRO A 23 0.37 -14.47 -14.48
CA PRO A 23 -0.67 -15.39 -14.96
C PRO A 23 -1.21 -16.32 -13.88
N SER A 24 -0.79 -16.15 -12.63
CA SER A 24 -1.19 -16.97 -11.50
C SER A 24 -2.49 -16.45 -10.88
N ILE A 25 -3.32 -17.38 -10.39
CA ILE A 25 -4.49 -17.06 -9.55
C ILE A 25 -4.13 -16.88 -8.07
N LYS A 26 -2.87 -17.05 -7.70
CA LYS A 26 -2.42 -16.87 -6.32
C LYS A 26 -2.46 -15.39 -5.94
N VAL A 27 -3.05 -15.11 -4.78
CA VAL A 27 -3.16 -13.75 -4.25
C VAL A 27 -2.61 -13.73 -2.82
N ALA A 28 -1.77 -12.73 -2.53
CA ALA A 28 -1.30 -12.44 -1.19
C ALA A 28 -1.87 -11.09 -0.77
N GLY A 29 -2.79 -11.10 0.20
CA GLY A 29 -3.41 -9.89 0.74
C GLY A 29 -2.77 -9.48 2.05
N PHE A 30 -2.48 -8.19 2.21
CA PHE A 30 -1.89 -7.64 3.43
C PHE A 30 -2.67 -6.43 3.90
N ASP A 31 -2.87 -6.33 5.21
CA ASP A 31 -3.27 -5.08 5.83
C ASP A 31 -2.07 -4.15 5.89
N LEU A 32 -2.29 -2.84 5.71
CA LEU A 32 -1.19 -1.87 5.65
C LEU A 32 -0.70 -1.47 7.03
N ASP A 33 -1.60 -0.82 7.80
CA ASP A 33 -1.22 -0.23 9.08
C ASP A 33 -0.98 -1.30 10.14
N HIS A 34 0.13 -1.17 10.86
CA HIS A 34 0.57 -2.10 11.91
C HIS A 34 0.84 -3.54 11.42
N THR A 35 0.80 -3.77 10.10
CA THR A 35 1.19 -5.03 9.48
C THR A 35 2.43 -4.87 8.62
N LEU A 36 2.45 -3.89 7.71
CA LEU A 36 3.60 -3.59 6.86
C LEU A 36 4.35 -2.36 7.35
N ILE A 37 3.62 -1.30 7.71
CA ILE A 37 4.17 -0.04 8.21
C ILE A 37 3.42 0.39 9.46
N LYS A 38 4.06 1.20 10.27
CA LYS A 38 3.48 1.80 11.49
C LYS A 38 4.07 3.19 11.70
N PRO A 39 3.43 4.06 12.53
CA PRO A 39 4.05 5.32 12.92
C PRO A 39 5.35 5.09 13.71
N ILE A 40 6.28 6.01 13.61
CA ILE A 40 7.54 5.93 14.35
C ILE A 40 7.26 6.09 15.84
N GLY A 41 7.87 5.24 16.65
CA GLY A 41 7.68 5.25 18.10
C GLY A 41 6.40 4.56 18.54
N LYS A 42 5.72 5.12 19.54
CA LYS A 42 4.56 4.48 20.17
C LYS A 42 3.22 5.05 19.73
N ARG A 43 3.20 5.92 18.72
CA ARG A 43 1.95 6.52 18.24
C ARG A 43 1.10 5.49 17.51
N ILE A 44 -0.21 5.64 17.58
CA ILE A 44 -1.18 4.81 16.85
C ILE A 44 -1.44 5.39 15.46
N HIS A 45 -1.46 6.74 15.35
CA HIS A 45 -1.73 7.44 14.10
C HIS A 45 -0.51 8.24 13.64
N PRO A 46 -0.24 8.32 12.33
CA PRO A 46 0.89 9.11 11.82
C PRO A 46 0.63 10.60 11.99
N LYS A 47 1.68 11.36 12.32
CA LYS A 47 1.60 12.83 12.40
C LYS A 47 1.76 13.50 11.05
N ASP A 48 2.50 12.90 10.10
CA ASP A 48 2.73 13.42 8.76
C ASP A 48 3.08 12.29 7.78
N LYS A 49 3.34 12.66 6.51
CA LYS A 49 3.63 11.70 5.44
C LYS A 49 4.95 10.92 5.61
N ASN A 50 5.84 11.43 6.44
CA ASN A 50 7.15 10.79 6.70
C ASN A 50 7.12 9.94 7.97
N ASP A 51 6.00 9.94 8.70
CA ASP A 51 5.89 9.25 9.99
C ASP A 51 5.50 7.80 9.78
N TYR A 52 6.46 7.02 9.27
CA TYR A 52 6.27 5.58 9.24
C TYR A 52 7.63 4.85 9.25
N GLU A 53 7.57 3.63 9.75
CA GLU A 53 8.66 2.66 9.66
C GLU A 53 8.08 1.30 9.31
N TYR A 54 8.91 0.40 8.80
CA TYR A 54 8.47 -0.95 8.51
C TYR A 54 8.28 -1.74 9.80
N VAL A 55 7.20 -2.51 9.87
CA VAL A 55 6.95 -3.40 11.01
C VAL A 55 8.03 -4.50 11.07
N PHE A 56 8.45 -4.98 9.89
CA PHE A 56 9.51 -5.97 9.76
C PHE A 56 10.63 -5.43 8.86
N GLU A 57 11.88 -5.75 9.20
CA GLU A 57 13.02 -5.33 8.38
C GLU A 57 13.00 -5.94 6.97
N ASN A 58 12.37 -7.08 6.82
CA ASN A 58 12.38 -7.85 5.57
C ASN A 58 11.15 -7.62 4.68
N VAL A 59 10.38 -6.55 4.88
CA VAL A 59 9.19 -6.27 4.06
C VAL A 59 9.54 -6.25 2.57
N LYS A 60 10.59 -5.53 2.21
CA LYS A 60 11.02 -5.40 0.80
C LYS A 60 11.39 -6.75 0.19
N SER A 61 12.21 -7.53 0.86
CA SER A 61 12.64 -8.83 0.37
C SER A 61 11.50 -9.85 0.36
N LYS A 62 10.58 -9.77 1.32
CA LYS A 62 9.42 -10.65 1.37
C LYS A 62 8.47 -10.42 0.21
N MET A 63 8.25 -9.17 -0.18
CA MET A 63 7.40 -8.83 -1.33
C MET A 63 8.03 -9.37 -2.63
N LEU A 64 9.34 -9.26 -2.78
CA LEU A 64 10.04 -9.82 -3.92
C LEU A 64 9.94 -11.34 -3.96
N GLU A 65 10.10 -12.01 -2.82
CA GLU A 65 9.94 -13.45 -2.71
C GLU A 65 8.55 -13.91 -3.14
N LEU A 66 7.50 -13.25 -2.65
CA LEU A 66 6.12 -13.56 -3.02
C LEU A 66 5.87 -13.36 -4.51
N HIS A 67 6.37 -12.26 -5.07
CA HIS A 67 6.27 -12.00 -6.50
C HIS A 67 6.94 -13.10 -7.32
N ASN A 68 8.14 -13.52 -6.92
CA ASN A 68 8.87 -14.58 -7.60
C ASN A 68 8.19 -15.94 -7.49
N GLN A 69 7.38 -16.14 -6.46
CA GLN A 69 6.56 -17.35 -6.30
C GLN A 69 5.23 -17.30 -7.07
N GLY A 70 4.99 -16.22 -7.81
CA GLY A 70 3.79 -16.09 -8.63
C GLY A 70 2.57 -15.47 -7.94
N PHE A 71 2.74 -14.84 -6.77
CA PHE A 71 1.64 -14.18 -6.08
C PHE A 71 1.37 -12.80 -6.65
N ASN A 72 0.09 -12.47 -6.82
CA ASN A 72 -0.37 -11.11 -7.03
C ASN A 72 -0.59 -10.47 -5.66
N ILE A 73 -0.03 -9.29 -5.44
CA ILE A 73 -0.01 -8.65 -4.11
C ILE A 73 -1.09 -7.58 -4.04
N LEU A 74 -1.94 -7.69 -3.03
CA LEU A 74 -2.99 -6.71 -2.73
C LEU A 74 -2.75 -6.16 -1.33
N ILE A 75 -2.89 -4.84 -1.15
CA ILE A 75 -2.72 -4.18 0.14
C ILE A 75 -3.99 -3.41 0.48
N PHE A 76 -4.49 -3.62 1.68
CA PHE A 76 -5.74 -3.04 2.16
C PHE A 76 -5.47 -2.08 3.31
N SER A 77 -6.17 -0.95 3.33
CA SER A 77 -6.09 0.03 4.41
C SER A 77 -7.49 0.49 4.80
N ASN A 78 -7.82 0.40 6.07
CA ASN A 78 -9.09 0.89 6.61
C ASN A 78 -8.88 2.28 7.19
N GLN A 79 -9.49 3.30 6.59
CA GLN A 79 -9.33 4.69 6.97
C GLN A 79 -10.70 5.35 7.12
N THR A 80 -11.21 5.40 8.34
CA THR A 80 -12.48 6.08 8.63
C THR A 80 -12.31 7.59 8.43
N ASP A 81 -13.38 8.26 8.00
CA ASP A 81 -13.47 9.72 7.83
C ASP A 81 -12.47 10.32 6.83
N LEU A 82 -11.87 9.52 5.96
CA LEU A 82 -10.84 10.00 5.05
C LEU A 82 -11.39 11.08 4.09
N ASN A 83 -12.60 10.89 3.57
CA ASN A 83 -13.21 11.83 2.63
C ASN A 83 -13.61 13.16 3.29
N SER A 84 -13.87 13.17 4.60
CA SER A 84 -14.22 14.38 5.33
C SER A 84 -13.01 15.13 5.89
N LYS A 85 -11.81 14.55 5.78
CA LYS A 85 -10.57 15.12 6.32
C LYS A 85 -9.49 15.13 5.23
N PRO A 86 -9.45 16.18 4.39
CA PRO A 86 -8.48 16.26 3.28
C PRO A 86 -7.01 16.14 3.71
N GLU A 87 -6.67 16.68 4.87
CA GLU A 87 -5.31 16.61 5.42
C GLU A 87 -4.90 15.17 5.73
N LYS A 88 -5.80 14.40 6.32
CA LYS A 88 -5.58 12.98 6.59
C LYS A 88 -5.44 12.18 5.30
N LYS A 89 -6.27 12.49 4.31
CA LYS A 89 -6.22 11.85 3.00
C LYS A 89 -4.86 12.05 2.34
N GLU A 90 -4.33 13.27 2.36
CA GLU A 90 -3.01 13.59 1.81
C GLU A 90 -1.91 12.78 2.50
N ILE A 91 -1.93 12.72 3.82
CA ILE A 91 -0.95 11.96 4.60
C ILE A 91 -1.00 10.47 4.23
N VAL A 92 -2.18 9.87 4.22
CA VAL A 92 -2.36 8.45 3.92
C VAL A 92 -1.88 8.12 2.51
N LEU A 93 -2.33 8.87 1.50
CA LEU A 93 -1.95 8.62 0.11
C LEU A 93 -0.44 8.84 -0.11
N SER A 94 0.14 9.86 0.50
CA SER A 94 1.58 10.13 0.39
C SER A 94 2.43 9.01 1.00
N ARG A 95 2.01 8.45 2.12
CA ARG A 95 2.70 7.31 2.74
C ARG A 95 2.64 6.07 1.85
N ILE A 96 1.48 5.81 1.26
CA ILE A 96 1.30 4.68 0.35
C ILE A 96 2.14 4.84 -0.92
N ILE A 97 2.17 6.03 -1.50
CA ILE A 97 2.98 6.32 -2.68
C ILE A 97 4.47 6.09 -2.38
N ARG A 98 4.93 6.51 -1.22
CA ARG A 98 6.33 6.31 -0.82
C ARG A 98 6.64 4.82 -0.63
N LEU A 99 5.76 4.08 0.05
CA LEU A 99 5.89 2.63 0.19
C LEU A 99 5.94 1.96 -1.19
N PHE A 100 5.04 2.35 -2.09
CA PHE A 100 5.01 1.83 -3.46
C PHE A 100 6.37 2.02 -4.15
N LYS A 101 6.93 3.22 -4.11
CA LYS A 101 8.21 3.50 -4.76
C LYS A 101 9.36 2.71 -4.16
N GLU A 102 9.41 2.62 -2.84
CA GLU A 102 10.53 1.97 -2.14
C GLU A 102 10.52 0.45 -2.24
N VAL A 103 9.34 -0.16 -2.23
CA VAL A 103 9.21 -1.62 -2.13
C VAL A 103 8.82 -2.26 -3.45
N PHE A 104 7.87 -1.68 -4.16
CA PHE A 104 7.27 -2.31 -5.35
C PHE A 104 7.84 -1.81 -6.66
N ASP A 105 7.78 -0.51 -6.90
CA ASP A 105 8.24 0.08 -8.15
C ASP A 105 9.74 -0.12 -8.35
N ASN A 106 10.52 0.05 -7.29
CA ASN A 106 11.96 -0.16 -7.30
C ASN A 106 12.37 -1.58 -7.71
N GLN A 107 11.53 -2.57 -7.45
CA GLN A 107 11.77 -3.98 -7.77
C GLN A 107 10.93 -4.48 -8.95
N ASN A 108 10.20 -3.61 -9.63
CA ASN A 108 9.26 -3.96 -10.71
C ASN A 108 8.20 -4.98 -10.28
N ILE A 109 7.68 -4.84 -9.06
CA ILE A 109 6.63 -5.68 -8.51
C ILE A 109 5.28 -5.00 -8.70
N PRO A 110 4.34 -5.59 -9.48
CA PRO A 110 2.99 -5.06 -9.56
C PRO A 110 2.25 -5.24 -8.22
N VAL A 111 1.50 -4.23 -7.83
CA VAL A 111 0.74 -4.22 -6.57
C VAL A 111 -0.53 -3.41 -6.76
N GLN A 112 -1.58 -3.78 -6.05
CA GLN A 112 -2.81 -3.01 -6.03
C GLN A 112 -3.16 -2.63 -4.59
N PHE A 113 -3.53 -1.36 -4.39
CA PHE A 113 -3.92 -0.82 -3.08
C PHE A 113 -5.42 -0.58 -3.05
N PHE A 114 -6.04 -0.91 -1.92
CA PHE A 114 -7.45 -0.64 -1.66
C PHE A 114 -7.58 0.08 -0.32
N ILE A 115 -8.20 1.24 -0.33
CA ILE A 115 -8.40 2.07 0.86
C ILE A 115 -9.90 2.20 1.11
N SER A 116 -10.37 1.65 2.21
CA SER A 116 -11.75 1.84 2.67
C SER A 116 -11.88 3.22 3.33
N VAL A 117 -12.84 4.01 2.91
CA VAL A 117 -13.03 5.39 3.37
C VAL A 117 -14.37 5.60 4.09
#